data_398c86d7c0a211db683b7a87a8a58511
#
_entry.id   398c86d7c0a211db683b7a87a8a58511
#
_cell.length_a   1.000
_cell.length_b   1.000
_cell.length_c   1.000
_cell.angle_alpha   90.00
_cell.angle_beta   90.00
_cell.angle_gamma   90.00
#
_symmetry.space_group_name_H-M   'P 1'
#
loop_
_entity.id
_entity.type
_entity.pdbx_description
1 polymer ?
#
loop_
_entity_poly.entity_id
_entity_poly.type
_entity_poly.pdbx_seq_one_letter_code
_entity_poly.pdbx_strand_id
1 'polypeptide(L)'
;MPASVIVVGNVVAGGTGKTPVVMALVHHLQASGLTVGVVSRGYGRSTRDCREVHASAGVRDVGDEPVLIHRATGAPVFVAIQRAEAAQALLAKYPKTDVIVCDDGLQHYGLQRDLEICVFDDRGIGNGFLLPAGPLREPWPRRAISSHTTLSSLGPPLWKPVETLLLHTAEHPALPGGFMVKRTLANHALRSDGSTVSLDKLRAQPLVALAAIAQPEKFFEMLRAQGLTLAHTVALPDHYDFNSWKCPFHEGLPVICTEKDAVKLWQRQTQALAVPLVVRLEPEFLSAVDSTLTKLSFPHGHSTA
;
A
#
# COMPACT_ATOMS: atom_id res chain seq x y z
N MET A 1 6.38 -16.75 -14.07
CA MET A 1 5.11 -16.15 -14.54
C MET A 1 5.41 -15.36 -15.80
N PRO A 2 4.45 -15.14 -16.71
CA PRO A 2 4.67 -14.33 -17.92
C PRO A 2 4.79 -12.83 -17.60
N ALA A 3 4.31 -12.37 -16.44
CA ALA A 3 4.42 -11.01 -15.97
C ALA A 3 5.53 -10.87 -14.92
N SER A 4 6.20 -9.72 -14.88
CA SER A 4 7.13 -9.37 -13.78
C SER A 4 6.37 -9.16 -12.48
N VAL A 5 6.96 -9.55 -11.35
CA VAL A 5 6.32 -9.45 -10.03
C VAL A 5 7.12 -8.54 -9.10
N ILE A 6 6.50 -7.44 -8.68
CA ILE A 6 7.03 -6.53 -7.67
C ILE A 6 6.30 -6.78 -6.36
N VAL A 7 7.03 -7.09 -5.30
CA VAL A 7 6.44 -7.27 -3.96
C VAL A 7 6.73 -6.05 -3.12
N VAL A 8 5.68 -5.35 -2.69
CA VAL A 8 5.77 -4.25 -1.71
C VAL A 8 5.36 -4.78 -0.35
N GLY A 9 6.15 -4.49 0.66
CA GLY A 9 5.83 -4.93 2.01
C GLY A 9 6.71 -4.27 3.07
N ASN A 10 6.63 -4.78 4.27
CA ASN A 10 7.48 -4.36 5.38
C ASN A 10 7.84 -5.54 6.29
N VAL A 11 8.91 -5.38 7.04
CA VAL A 11 9.36 -6.36 8.03
C VAL A 11 8.86 -6.05 9.44
N VAL A 12 8.24 -4.90 9.65
CA VAL A 12 7.74 -4.43 10.96
C VAL A 12 6.22 -4.57 11.01
N ALA A 13 5.69 -5.06 12.11
CA ALA A 13 4.24 -5.13 12.31
C ALA A 13 3.59 -3.73 12.39
N GLY A 14 2.38 -3.62 11.87
CA GLY A 14 1.60 -2.38 11.85
C GLY A 14 1.69 -1.61 10.53
N GLY A 15 0.98 -0.49 10.47
CA GLY A 15 0.88 0.36 9.28
C GLY A 15 2.15 1.18 9.06
N THR A 16 2.85 0.95 7.95
CA THR A 16 4.04 1.71 7.51
C THR A 16 3.77 2.56 6.27
N GLY A 17 2.51 2.66 5.84
CA GLY A 17 2.16 3.41 4.63
C GLY A 17 2.39 2.66 3.32
N LYS A 18 2.36 1.33 3.32
CA LYS A 18 2.54 0.48 2.12
C LYS A 18 1.52 0.74 1.03
N THR A 19 0.24 0.72 1.38
CA THR A 19 -0.85 0.86 0.41
C THR A 19 -0.76 2.14 -0.42
N PRO A 20 -0.49 3.34 0.15
CA PRO A 20 -0.21 4.53 -0.63
C PRO A 20 1.02 4.41 -1.54
N VAL A 21 2.06 3.70 -1.13
CA VAL A 21 3.24 3.41 -1.98
C VAL A 21 2.84 2.51 -3.15
N VAL A 22 2.06 1.45 -2.90
CA VAL A 22 1.52 0.58 -3.96
C VAL A 22 0.74 1.38 -4.99
N MET A 23 -0.17 2.27 -4.55
CA MET A 23 -0.96 3.12 -5.45
C MET A 23 -0.06 4.04 -6.29
N ALA A 24 0.92 4.71 -5.67
CA ALA A 24 1.84 5.59 -6.38
C ALA A 24 2.71 4.82 -7.40
N LEU A 25 3.17 3.62 -7.04
CA LEU A 25 3.92 2.75 -7.94
C LEU A 25 3.07 2.28 -9.12
N VAL A 26 1.83 1.86 -8.88
CA VAL A 26 0.89 1.45 -9.94
C VAL A 26 0.65 2.59 -10.92
N HIS A 27 0.41 3.81 -10.44
CA HIS A 27 0.25 4.99 -11.30
C HIS A 27 1.49 5.28 -12.13
N HIS A 28 2.70 5.16 -11.56
CA HIS A 28 3.95 5.33 -12.30
C HIS A 28 4.06 4.30 -13.44
N LEU A 29 3.86 3.03 -13.14
CA LEU A 29 3.94 1.95 -14.13
C LEU A 29 2.89 2.10 -15.23
N GLN A 30 1.66 2.48 -14.90
CA GLN A 30 0.61 2.77 -15.87
C GLN A 30 0.96 3.99 -16.74
N ALA A 31 1.52 5.05 -16.16
CA ALA A 31 1.98 6.23 -16.89
C ALA A 31 3.14 5.90 -17.85
N SER A 32 3.93 4.88 -17.55
CA SER A 32 4.98 4.32 -18.42
C SER A 32 4.42 3.39 -19.52
N GLY A 33 3.09 3.23 -19.64
CA GLY A 33 2.44 2.43 -20.66
C GLY A 33 2.31 0.94 -20.35
N LEU A 34 2.66 0.52 -19.11
CA LEU A 34 2.57 -0.89 -18.69
C LEU A 34 1.15 -1.24 -18.23
N THR A 35 0.70 -2.45 -18.57
CA THR A 35 -0.53 -3.02 -18.03
C THR A 35 -0.26 -3.64 -16.66
N VAL A 36 -0.83 -3.05 -15.61
CA VAL A 36 -0.55 -3.42 -14.22
C VAL A 36 -1.75 -4.10 -13.59
N GLY A 37 -1.49 -5.22 -12.90
CA GLY A 37 -2.45 -5.86 -12.00
C GLY A 37 -1.95 -5.83 -10.56
N VAL A 38 -2.85 -5.89 -9.59
CA VAL A 38 -2.50 -5.89 -8.17
C VAL A 38 -3.04 -7.14 -7.49
N VAL A 39 -2.23 -7.72 -6.61
CA VAL A 39 -2.64 -8.85 -5.77
C VAL A 39 -2.44 -8.53 -4.29
N SER A 40 -3.42 -8.88 -3.47
CA SER A 40 -3.40 -8.64 -2.03
C SER A 40 -4.01 -9.81 -1.25
N ARG A 41 -3.87 -9.79 0.06
CA ARG A 41 -4.53 -10.75 0.95
C ARG A 41 -6.00 -10.45 1.15
N GLY A 42 -6.36 -9.17 1.11
CA GLY A 42 -7.65 -8.71 1.60
C GLY A 42 -7.73 -8.87 3.12
N TYR A 43 -6.81 -8.21 3.85
CA TYR A 43 -6.83 -8.29 5.31
C TYR A 43 -8.20 -7.86 5.87
N GLY A 44 -8.69 -8.57 6.89
CA GLY A 44 -9.98 -8.28 7.54
C GLY A 44 -11.22 -8.74 6.76
N ARG A 45 -11.10 -9.33 5.55
CA ARG A 45 -12.23 -9.88 4.82
C ARG A 45 -12.81 -11.13 5.50
N SER A 46 -14.11 -11.36 5.34
CA SER A 46 -14.80 -12.53 5.86
C SER A 46 -14.67 -13.77 4.97
N THR A 47 -14.38 -13.56 3.68
CA THR A 47 -14.25 -14.62 2.67
C THR A 47 -12.82 -15.18 2.62
N ARG A 48 -12.63 -16.39 2.08
CA ARG A 48 -11.32 -17.04 1.96
C ARG A 48 -10.93 -17.41 0.54
N ASP A 49 -11.89 -17.43 -0.38
CA ASP A 49 -11.72 -17.75 -1.80
C ASP A 49 -10.89 -16.68 -2.55
N CYS A 50 -10.41 -17.06 -3.71
CA CYS A 50 -9.81 -16.11 -4.65
C CYS A 50 -10.92 -15.35 -5.37
N ARG A 51 -10.83 -14.02 -5.36
CA ARG A 51 -11.81 -13.18 -6.05
C ARG A 51 -11.23 -11.86 -6.53
N GLU A 52 -11.84 -11.33 -7.58
CA GLU A 52 -11.56 -10.00 -8.10
C GLU A 52 -12.30 -8.93 -7.29
N VAL A 53 -11.65 -7.79 -7.15
CA VAL A 53 -12.22 -6.59 -6.54
C VAL A 53 -12.93 -5.78 -7.62
N HIS A 54 -14.23 -5.56 -7.46
CA HIS A 54 -15.04 -4.72 -8.35
C HIS A 54 -15.44 -3.43 -7.64
N ALA A 55 -15.84 -2.42 -8.41
CA ALA A 55 -16.29 -1.12 -7.85
C ALA A 55 -17.43 -1.26 -6.83
N SER A 56 -18.29 -2.28 -7.00
CA SER A 56 -19.39 -2.62 -6.09
C SER A 56 -19.03 -3.63 -5.00
N ALA A 57 -17.76 -4.10 -4.94
CA ALA A 57 -17.36 -5.10 -3.96
C ALA A 57 -17.47 -4.56 -2.53
N GLY A 58 -18.09 -5.32 -1.65
CA GLY A 58 -18.17 -5.01 -0.24
C GLY A 58 -16.80 -5.13 0.43
N VAL A 59 -16.45 -4.19 1.29
CA VAL A 59 -15.19 -4.23 2.08
C VAL A 59 -15.08 -5.53 2.87
N ARG A 60 -16.21 -6.07 3.38
CA ARG A 60 -16.24 -7.35 4.09
C ARG A 60 -15.86 -8.55 3.23
N ASP A 61 -16.03 -8.45 1.91
CA ASP A 61 -15.75 -9.55 0.99
C ASP A 61 -14.32 -9.56 0.49
N VAL A 62 -13.69 -8.39 0.36
CA VAL A 62 -12.38 -8.24 -0.29
C VAL A 62 -11.34 -7.48 0.54
N GLY A 63 -11.73 -6.80 1.62
CA GLY A 63 -10.87 -5.94 2.44
C GLY A 63 -10.92 -4.46 2.03
N ASP A 64 -10.60 -3.57 2.95
CA ASP A 64 -10.60 -2.12 2.73
C ASP A 64 -9.45 -1.64 1.83
N GLU A 65 -8.23 -2.14 2.03
CA GLU A 65 -7.06 -1.77 1.24
C GLU A 65 -7.19 -2.15 -0.25
N PRO A 66 -7.62 -3.39 -0.63
CA PRO A 66 -7.85 -3.73 -2.03
C PRO A 66 -8.91 -2.87 -2.72
N VAL A 67 -10.00 -2.53 -2.00
CA VAL A 67 -11.03 -1.63 -2.54
C VAL A 67 -10.46 -0.24 -2.79
N LEU A 68 -9.65 0.28 -1.85
CA LEU A 68 -8.98 1.58 -2.00
C LEU A 68 -8.03 1.57 -3.21
N ILE A 69 -7.16 0.54 -3.34
CA ILE A 69 -6.24 0.41 -4.48
C ILE A 69 -7.02 0.39 -5.80
N HIS A 70 -8.05 -0.44 -5.90
CA HIS A 70 -8.86 -0.53 -7.13
C HIS A 70 -9.51 0.81 -7.50
N ARG A 71 -10.10 1.51 -6.53
CA ARG A 71 -10.74 2.83 -6.76
C ARG A 71 -9.73 3.90 -7.18
N ALA A 72 -8.56 3.92 -6.55
CA ALA A 72 -7.54 4.94 -6.80
C ALA A 72 -6.84 4.74 -8.15
N THR A 73 -6.58 3.49 -8.54
CA THR A 73 -5.71 3.19 -9.69
C THR A 73 -6.44 2.70 -10.93
N GLY A 74 -7.68 2.23 -10.79
CA GLY A 74 -8.41 1.54 -11.86
C GLY A 74 -7.81 0.20 -12.30
N ALA A 75 -6.69 -0.23 -11.70
CA ALA A 75 -6.06 -1.50 -12.01
C ALA A 75 -6.94 -2.69 -11.59
N PRO A 76 -6.89 -3.85 -12.29
CA PRO A 76 -7.46 -5.09 -11.80
C PRO A 76 -6.80 -5.48 -10.48
N VAL A 77 -7.61 -5.77 -9.45
CA VAL A 77 -7.14 -6.20 -8.13
C VAL A 77 -7.73 -7.55 -7.79
N PHE A 78 -6.89 -8.51 -7.40
CA PHE A 78 -7.32 -9.83 -6.94
C PHE A 78 -6.88 -10.08 -5.51
N VAL A 79 -7.76 -10.71 -4.73
CA VAL A 79 -7.47 -11.10 -3.36
C VAL A 79 -7.55 -12.61 -3.17
N ALA A 80 -6.54 -13.18 -2.51
CA ALA A 80 -6.53 -14.59 -2.09
C ALA A 80 -5.65 -14.76 -0.85
N ILE A 81 -5.90 -15.84 -0.08
CA ILE A 81 -5.01 -16.20 1.05
C ILE A 81 -3.60 -16.44 0.51
N GLN A 82 -3.49 -17.20 -0.59
CA GLN A 82 -2.24 -17.43 -1.30
C GLN A 82 -2.10 -16.43 -2.45
N ARG A 83 -1.08 -15.56 -2.40
CA ARG A 83 -0.85 -14.53 -3.44
C ARG A 83 -0.59 -15.15 -4.82
N ALA A 84 0.01 -16.34 -4.87
CA ALA A 84 0.22 -17.05 -6.13
C ALA A 84 -1.10 -17.41 -6.82
N GLU A 85 -2.12 -17.81 -6.05
CA GLU A 85 -3.48 -18.07 -6.55
C GLU A 85 -4.11 -16.80 -7.13
N ALA A 86 -4.01 -15.67 -6.40
CA ALA A 86 -4.50 -14.38 -6.90
C ALA A 86 -3.79 -13.95 -8.20
N ALA A 87 -2.47 -14.15 -8.27
CA ALA A 87 -1.68 -13.82 -9.46
C ALA A 87 -2.06 -14.70 -10.66
N GLN A 88 -2.28 -16.00 -10.45
CA GLN A 88 -2.73 -16.92 -11.50
C GLN A 88 -4.13 -16.54 -12.01
N ALA A 89 -5.08 -16.27 -11.11
CA ALA A 89 -6.42 -15.84 -11.46
C ALA A 89 -6.43 -14.51 -12.23
N LEU A 90 -5.59 -13.55 -11.80
CA LEU A 90 -5.42 -12.28 -12.48
C LEU A 90 -4.91 -12.49 -13.92
N LEU A 91 -3.83 -13.25 -14.11
CA LEU A 91 -3.25 -13.52 -15.42
C LEU A 91 -4.18 -14.34 -16.33
N ALA A 92 -4.97 -15.24 -15.77
CA ALA A 92 -5.97 -15.99 -16.53
C ALA A 92 -7.06 -15.08 -17.11
N LYS A 93 -7.47 -14.04 -16.35
CA LYS A 93 -8.49 -13.09 -16.80
C LYS A 93 -7.91 -11.92 -17.60
N TYR A 94 -6.70 -11.49 -17.25
CA TYR A 94 -5.99 -10.36 -17.86
C TYR A 94 -4.61 -10.80 -18.40
N PRO A 95 -4.57 -11.61 -19.49
CA PRO A 95 -3.33 -12.23 -19.98
C PRO A 95 -2.30 -11.23 -20.54
N LYS A 96 -2.71 -9.98 -20.79
CA LYS A 96 -1.82 -8.89 -21.26
C LYS A 96 -1.18 -8.11 -20.11
N THR A 97 -1.28 -8.60 -18.87
CA THR A 97 -0.64 -7.94 -17.72
C THR A 97 0.88 -8.05 -17.84
N ASP A 98 1.57 -6.91 -17.85
CA ASP A 98 3.04 -6.82 -17.90
C ASP A 98 3.65 -6.95 -16.51
N VAL A 99 3.01 -6.32 -15.51
CA VAL A 99 3.53 -6.26 -14.13
C VAL A 99 2.42 -6.57 -13.13
N ILE A 100 2.74 -7.41 -12.16
CA ILE A 100 1.92 -7.66 -10.96
C ILE A 100 2.58 -6.96 -9.78
N VAL A 101 1.84 -6.09 -9.09
CA VAL A 101 2.26 -5.50 -7.81
C VAL A 101 1.56 -6.24 -6.67
N CYS A 102 2.35 -6.83 -5.77
CA CYS A 102 1.82 -7.54 -4.60
C CYS A 102 1.86 -6.63 -3.36
N ASP A 103 0.69 -6.31 -2.82
CA ASP A 103 0.54 -5.54 -1.59
C ASP A 103 0.69 -6.44 -0.35
N ASP A 104 1.57 -6.02 0.59
CA ASP A 104 1.95 -6.72 1.83
C ASP A 104 2.34 -8.18 1.62
N GLY A 105 3.27 -8.42 0.69
CA GLY A 105 3.65 -9.75 0.24
C GLY A 105 5.02 -10.24 0.67
N LEU A 106 5.84 -9.48 1.42
CA LEU A 106 7.25 -9.84 1.69
C LEU A 106 7.38 -11.22 2.36
N GLN A 107 6.52 -11.54 3.33
CA GLN A 107 6.52 -12.83 4.03
C GLN A 107 5.84 -13.96 3.24
N HIS A 108 5.35 -13.68 2.02
CA HIS A 108 4.65 -14.68 1.23
C HIS A 108 5.57 -15.32 0.18
N TYR A 109 6.47 -16.19 0.63
CA TYR A 109 7.52 -16.81 -0.20
C TYR A 109 7.00 -17.74 -1.31
N GLY A 110 5.74 -18.16 -1.29
CA GLY A 110 5.11 -18.94 -2.35
C GLY A 110 4.83 -18.16 -3.64
N LEU A 111 4.98 -16.82 -3.64
CA LEU A 111 4.89 -16.00 -4.84
C LEU A 111 6.29 -15.73 -5.38
N GLN A 112 6.57 -16.20 -6.60
CA GLN A 112 7.77 -15.81 -7.33
C GLN A 112 7.79 -14.29 -7.51
N ARG A 113 8.94 -13.68 -7.31
CA ARG A 113 9.11 -12.23 -7.36
C ARG A 113 10.40 -11.85 -8.04
N ASP A 114 10.40 -10.71 -8.69
CA ASP A 114 11.53 -10.19 -9.45
C ASP A 114 12.14 -8.96 -8.78
N LEU A 115 11.34 -8.21 -8.02
CA LEU A 115 11.76 -7.05 -7.24
C LEU A 115 11.03 -7.03 -5.90
N GLU A 116 11.73 -6.70 -4.82
CA GLU A 116 11.15 -6.42 -3.51
C GLU A 116 11.32 -4.95 -3.15
N ILE A 117 10.28 -4.34 -2.60
CA ILE A 117 10.29 -3.00 -2.03
C ILE A 117 9.95 -3.11 -0.56
N CYS A 118 10.95 -2.87 0.30
CA CYS A 118 10.79 -2.93 1.75
C CYS A 118 10.54 -1.52 2.30
N VAL A 119 9.35 -1.28 2.83
CA VAL A 119 8.91 0.03 3.33
C VAL A 119 9.14 0.15 4.82
N PHE A 120 9.83 1.20 5.25
CA PHE A 120 10.09 1.54 6.65
C PHE A 120 9.47 2.89 6.99
N ASP A 121 8.95 3.01 8.18
CA ASP A 121 8.58 4.29 8.80
C ASP A 121 9.62 4.72 9.85
N ASP A 122 9.30 5.75 10.64
CA ASP A 122 10.16 6.31 11.68
C ASP A 122 10.52 5.33 12.81
N ARG A 123 9.78 4.22 12.96
CA ARG A 123 10.10 3.17 13.95
C ARG A 123 11.30 2.33 13.55
N GLY A 124 11.69 2.36 12.25
CA GLY A 124 12.77 1.52 11.71
C GLY A 124 12.53 0.04 12.01
N ILE A 125 13.48 -0.61 12.67
CA ILE A 125 13.37 -2.00 13.12
C ILE A 125 12.96 -2.14 14.59
N GLY A 126 12.64 -1.02 15.25
CA GLY A 126 12.33 -0.98 16.67
C GLY A 126 13.48 -1.48 17.54
N ASN A 127 13.19 -2.41 18.47
CA ASN A 127 14.21 -3.05 19.31
C ASN A 127 14.97 -4.19 18.63
N GLY A 128 14.70 -4.47 17.35
CA GLY A 128 15.38 -5.52 16.56
C GLY A 128 14.94 -6.96 16.87
N PHE A 129 13.95 -7.17 17.76
CA PHE A 129 13.45 -8.50 18.08
C PHE A 129 12.23 -8.87 17.24
N LEU A 130 12.05 -10.18 17.03
CA LEU A 130 10.87 -10.73 16.38
C LEU A 130 9.64 -10.67 17.30
N LEU A 131 8.45 -10.70 16.71
CA LEU A 131 7.21 -10.91 17.45
C LEU A 131 7.28 -12.19 18.29
N PRO A 132 6.78 -12.19 19.53
CA PRO A 132 6.10 -11.09 20.24
C PRO A 132 7.05 -10.18 21.04
N ALA A 133 8.36 -10.44 21.08
CA ALA A 133 9.34 -9.70 21.90
C ALA A 133 9.69 -8.33 21.30
N GLY A 134 9.46 -8.14 20.02
CA GLY A 134 9.65 -6.89 19.29
C GLY A 134 8.72 -6.79 18.08
N PRO A 135 8.88 -5.76 17.26
CA PRO A 135 7.94 -5.48 16.18
C PRO A 135 8.22 -6.26 14.89
N LEU A 136 9.33 -6.99 14.78
CA LEU A 136 9.72 -7.62 13.52
C LEU A 136 8.88 -8.86 13.20
N ARG A 137 8.37 -8.93 11.97
CA ARG A 137 7.72 -10.11 11.38
C ARG A 137 8.73 -11.15 10.91
N GLU A 138 9.95 -10.70 10.56
CA GLU A 138 11.08 -11.50 10.10
C GLU A 138 12.40 -10.79 10.46
N PRO A 139 13.55 -11.51 10.52
CA PRO A 139 14.83 -10.90 10.87
C PRO A 139 15.24 -9.81 9.89
N TRP A 140 15.88 -8.75 10.43
CA TRP A 140 16.50 -7.72 9.62
C TRP A 140 17.98 -7.52 10.02
N PRO A 141 18.95 -7.33 9.10
CA PRO A 141 18.73 -7.40 7.65
C PRO A 141 18.28 -8.80 7.21
N ARG A 142 17.48 -8.83 6.14
CA ARG A 142 17.07 -10.10 5.55
C ARG A 142 18.35 -10.78 5.06
N ARG A 143 18.67 -11.93 5.64
CA ARG A 143 19.80 -12.71 5.16
C ARG A 143 19.49 -13.09 3.72
N ALA A 144 20.25 -12.51 2.77
CA ALA A 144 20.48 -13.22 1.53
C ALA A 144 20.91 -14.61 1.97
N ILE A 145 20.24 -15.66 1.50
CA ILE A 145 20.73 -17.03 1.73
C ILE A 145 22.09 -17.05 1.05
N SER A 146 23.10 -16.70 1.85
CA SER A 146 24.48 -16.61 1.36
C SER A 146 24.87 -18.05 1.00
N SER A 147 25.37 -18.21 -0.20
CA SER A 147 25.97 -19.41 -0.77
C SER A 147 27.14 -20.02 0.06
N HIS A 148 27.31 -19.61 1.32
CA HIS A 148 28.39 -20.05 2.20
C HIS A 148 28.00 -21.06 3.29
N THR A 149 26.74 -21.51 3.33
CA THR A 149 26.46 -22.73 4.08
C THR A 149 26.82 -23.87 3.14
N THR A 150 27.91 -24.56 3.45
CA THR A 150 28.46 -25.73 2.77
C THR A 150 27.47 -26.92 2.69
N LEU A 151 26.43 -26.78 1.91
CA LEU A 151 25.61 -27.82 1.32
C LEU A 151 25.88 -27.87 -0.17
N SER A 152 27.16 -27.96 -0.54
CA SER A 152 27.65 -28.04 -1.93
C SER A 152 27.23 -29.34 -2.65
N SER A 153 26.39 -30.15 -2.02
CA SER A 153 25.88 -31.40 -2.60
C SER A 153 24.50 -31.31 -3.24
N LEU A 154 23.78 -30.15 -3.17
CA LEU A 154 22.38 -30.01 -3.63
C LEU A 154 22.21 -29.19 -4.91
N GLY A 155 23.28 -28.83 -5.61
CA GLY A 155 23.19 -28.02 -6.85
C GLY A 155 23.09 -26.52 -6.61
N PRO A 156 23.07 -25.70 -7.69
CA PRO A 156 22.91 -24.25 -7.58
C PRO A 156 21.56 -23.90 -6.96
N PRO A 157 21.45 -22.77 -6.20
CA PRO A 157 20.21 -22.36 -5.57
C PRO A 157 19.10 -22.25 -6.62
N LEU A 158 17.95 -22.84 -6.32
CA LEU A 158 16.78 -22.89 -7.23
C LEU A 158 16.11 -21.51 -7.46
N TRP A 159 16.59 -20.44 -6.80
CA TRP A 159 16.07 -19.06 -6.97
C TRP A 159 17.20 -18.07 -7.21
N LYS A 160 16.92 -17.13 -8.09
CA LYS A 160 17.78 -15.96 -8.31
C LYS A 160 17.73 -15.05 -7.08
N PRO A 161 18.85 -14.40 -6.70
CA PRO A 161 18.82 -13.30 -5.75
C PRO A 161 17.83 -12.23 -6.25
N VAL A 162 16.88 -11.85 -5.39
CA VAL A 162 15.90 -10.81 -5.70
C VAL A 162 16.47 -9.47 -5.21
N GLU A 163 16.46 -8.47 -6.08
CA GLU A 163 16.83 -7.11 -5.72
C GLU A 163 15.83 -6.56 -4.70
N THR A 164 16.32 -5.94 -3.63
CA THR A 164 15.48 -5.31 -2.61
C THR A 164 15.79 -3.84 -2.52
N LEU A 165 14.82 -3.00 -2.84
CA LEU A 165 14.88 -1.55 -2.67
C LEU A 165 14.29 -1.17 -1.31
N LEU A 166 15.00 -0.31 -0.57
CA LEU A 166 14.51 0.24 0.70
C LEU A 166 13.81 1.55 0.44
N LEU A 167 12.65 1.74 1.07
CA LEU A 167 11.85 2.94 0.91
C LEU A 167 11.41 3.46 2.28
N HIS A 168 11.74 4.71 2.60
CA HIS A 168 11.46 5.34 3.89
C HIS A 168 10.28 6.30 3.77
N THR A 169 9.25 6.08 4.58
CA THR A 169 8.08 6.98 4.68
C THR A 169 8.19 7.96 5.84
N ALA A 170 9.28 7.96 6.57
CA ALA A 170 9.63 8.91 7.63
C ALA A 170 10.30 10.16 7.05
N GLU A 171 10.32 11.25 7.81
CA GLU A 171 11.10 12.46 7.45
C GLU A 171 12.61 12.20 7.52
N HIS A 172 13.03 11.36 8.47
CA HIS A 172 14.42 10.92 8.64
C HIS A 172 14.48 9.40 8.59
N PRO A 173 15.32 8.81 7.72
CA PRO A 173 15.42 7.37 7.62
C PRO A 173 16.03 6.79 8.90
N ALA A 174 15.34 5.81 9.48
CA ALA A 174 15.83 5.08 10.65
C ALA A 174 16.91 4.03 10.31
N LEU A 175 17.13 3.76 9.02
CA LEU A 175 18.12 2.84 8.49
C LEU A 175 18.98 3.53 7.44
N PRO A 176 20.28 3.18 7.34
CA PRO A 176 21.15 3.74 6.30
C PRO A 176 20.74 3.26 4.90
N GLY A 177 20.87 4.14 3.92
CA GLY A 177 20.58 3.86 2.51
C GLY A 177 19.10 3.84 2.18
N GLY A 178 18.78 3.54 0.91
CA GLY A 178 17.41 3.53 0.40
C GLY A 178 16.95 4.90 -0.09
N PHE A 179 15.66 5.00 -0.38
CA PHE A 179 15.02 6.15 -0.99
C PHE A 179 13.95 6.72 -0.05
N MET A 180 13.61 7.99 -0.24
CA MET A 180 12.64 8.68 0.59
C MET A 180 11.27 8.77 -0.10
N VAL A 181 10.23 8.84 0.69
CA VAL A 181 8.87 9.11 0.22
C VAL A 181 8.38 10.41 0.81
N LYS A 182 7.98 11.35 -0.05
CA LYS A 182 7.29 12.55 0.40
C LYS A 182 5.78 12.27 0.49
N ARG A 183 5.20 12.50 1.65
CA ARG A 183 3.77 12.35 1.91
C ARG A 183 3.15 13.72 2.17
N THR A 184 2.07 14.02 1.47
CA THR A 184 1.28 15.23 1.65
C THR A 184 -0.20 14.90 1.53
N LEU A 185 -1.07 15.72 2.08
CA LEU A 185 -2.49 15.63 1.75
C LEU A 185 -2.76 16.33 0.41
N ALA A 186 -3.75 15.85 -0.34
CA ALA A 186 -4.28 16.56 -1.49
C ALA A 186 -4.87 17.90 -1.04
N ASN A 187 -4.98 18.86 -1.98
CA ASN A 187 -5.61 20.16 -1.73
C ASN A 187 -7.14 20.11 -1.81
N HIS A 188 -7.70 18.92 -1.90
CA HIS A 188 -9.14 18.67 -2.00
C HIS A 188 -9.54 17.45 -1.18
N ALA A 189 -10.81 17.38 -0.83
CA ALA A 189 -11.45 16.21 -0.27
C ALA A 189 -12.43 15.61 -1.28
N LEU A 190 -12.59 14.29 -1.24
CA LEU A 190 -13.53 13.52 -2.06
C LEU A 190 -14.85 13.34 -1.32
N ARG A 191 -15.96 13.33 -2.05
CA ARG A 191 -17.27 12.86 -1.59
C ARG A 191 -17.52 11.42 -2.03
N SER A 192 -18.54 10.83 -1.45
CA SER A 192 -18.95 9.44 -1.77
C SER A 192 -19.36 9.25 -3.25
N ASP A 193 -19.82 10.30 -3.91
CA ASP A 193 -20.19 10.31 -5.34
C ASP A 193 -18.98 10.55 -6.27
N GLY A 194 -17.77 10.68 -5.72
CA GLY A 194 -16.54 10.97 -6.46
C GLY A 194 -16.30 12.45 -6.75
N SER A 195 -17.24 13.32 -6.44
CA SER A 195 -17.03 14.78 -6.57
C SER A 195 -16.01 15.29 -5.55
N THR A 196 -15.37 16.41 -5.86
CA THR A 196 -14.33 17.01 -5.02
C THR A 196 -14.77 18.33 -4.40
N VAL A 197 -14.21 18.66 -3.24
CA VAL A 197 -14.30 19.98 -2.62
C VAL A 197 -12.90 20.45 -2.23
N SER A 198 -12.52 21.68 -2.62
CA SER A 198 -11.23 22.25 -2.21
C SER A 198 -11.13 22.39 -0.70
N LEU A 199 -9.96 22.06 -0.12
CA LEU A 199 -9.69 22.27 1.30
C LEU A 199 -9.79 23.77 1.68
N ASP A 200 -9.51 24.68 0.76
CA ASP A 200 -9.65 26.13 1.02
C ASP A 200 -11.09 26.51 1.41
N LYS A 201 -12.11 25.88 0.79
CA LYS A 201 -13.51 26.09 1.16
C LYS A 201 -13.85 25.53 2.56
N LEU A 202 -13.10 24.55 3.01
CA LEU A 202 -13.30 23.93 4.31
C LEU A 202 -12.61 24.67 5.45
N ARG A 203 -11.64 25.56 5.16
CA ARG A 203 -10.96 26.37 6.19
C ARG A 203 -11.90 27.34 6.91
N ALA A 204 -12.99 27.74 6.26
CA ALA A 204 -13.94 28.71 6.79
C ALA A 204 -14.85 28.15 7.90
N GLN A 205 -14.78 26.87 8.19
CA GLN A 205 -15.65 26.22 9.18
C GLN A 205 -14.91 25.19 10.02
N PRO A 206 -15.34 24.96 11.28
CA PRO A 206 -14.81 23.90 12.10
C PRO A 206 -15.23 22.53 11.58
N LEU A 207 -14.35 21.52 11.74
CA LEU A 207 -14.53 20.16 11.25
C LEU A 207 -14.36 19.15 12.37
N VAL A 208 -14.98 17.98 12.21
CA VAL A 208 -14.67 16.78 13.00
C VAL A 208 -13.72 15.91 12.17
N ALA A 209 -12.49 15.76 12.60
CA ALA A 209 -11.53 14.86 11.95
C ALA A 209 -11.60 13.47 12.57
N LEU A 210 -11.71 12.45 11.71
CA LEU A 210 -11.81 11.05 12.11
C LEU A 210 -10.75 10.21 11.41
N ALA A 211 -10.08 9.33 12.14
CA ALA A 211 -9.14 8.38 11.57
C ALA A 211 -9.11 7.06 12.35
N ALA A 212 -9.21 5.95 11.60
CA ALA A 212 -9.08 4.58 12.10
C ALA A 212 -7.89 3.89 11.42
N ILE A 213 -6.72 4.47 11.58
CA ILE A 213 -5.42 4.04 11.04
C ILE A 213 -4.39 3.89 12.15
N ALA A 214 -3.26 3.25 11.88
CA ALA A 214 -2.22 3.00 12.90
C ALA A 214 -1.64 4.26 13.57
N GLN A 215 -1.62 5.41 12.87
CA GLN A 215 -1.08 6.68 13.38
C GLN A 215 -2.06 7.83 13.07
N PRO A 216 -3.20 7.91 13.79
CA PRO A 216 -4.25 8.90 13.51
C PRO A 216 -3.77 10.34 13.74
N GLU A 217 -2.93 10.56 14.74
CA GLU A 217 -2.43 11.90 15.08
C GLU A 217 -1.65 12.54 13.92
N LYS A 218 -0.85 11.76 13.18
CA LYS A 218 -0.16 12.28 11.99
C LYS A 218 -1.13 12.81 10.95
N PHE A 219 -2.26 12.15 10.75
CA PHE A 219 -3.29 12.64 9.83
C PHE A 219 -3.91 13.95 10.33
N PHE A 220 -4.21 14.05 11.63
CA PHE A 220 -4.75 15.28 12.21
C PHE A 220 -3.76 16.44 12.14
N GLU A 221 -2.48 16.18 12.37
CA GLU A 221 -1.40 17.18 12.21
C GLU A 221 -1.31 17.65 10.74
N MET A 222 -1.37 16.75 9.79
CA MET A 222 -1.35 17.10 8.37
C MET A 222 -2.57 17.94 7.96
N LEU A 223 -3.77 17.69 8.51
CA LEU A 223 -4.96 18.52 8.28
C LEU A 223 -4.77 19.94 8.86
N ARG A 224 -4.24 20.04 10.09
CA ARG A 224 -3.92 21.34 10.72
C ARG A 224 -2.88 22.13 9.92
N ALA A 225 -1.84 21.43 9.41
CA ALA A 225 -0.81 22.03 8.55
C ALA A 225 -1.38 22.56 7.22
N GLN A 226 -2.52 22.00 6.74
CA GLN A 226 -3.29 22.54 5.60
C GLN A 226 -4.17 23.74 5.98
N GLY A 227 -4.12 24.21 7.23
CA GLY A 227 -4.90 25.35 7.71
C GLY A 227 -6.35 25.02 8.06
N LEU A 228 -6.70 23.74 8.25
CA LEU A 228 -8.05 23.34 8.66
C LEU A 228 -8.23 23.48 10.17
N THR A 229 -9.39 23.98 10.58
CA THR A 229 -9.78 24.08 12.00
C THR A 229 -10.50 22.80 12.40
N LEU A 230 -9.84 22.00 13.26
CA LEU A 230 -10.42 20.77 13.81
C LEU A 230 -11.05 21.07 15.17
N ALA A 231 -12.39 21.16 15.21
CA ALA A 231 -13.12 21.32 16.47
C ALA A 231 -12.98 20.07 17.34
N HIS A 232 -13.04 18.90 16.68
CA HIS A 232 -12.88 17.61 17.37
C HIS A 232 -12.02 16.67 16.52
N THR A 233 -11.28 15.79 17.20
CA THR A 233 -10.54 14.67 16.60
C THR A 233 -11.01 13.36 17.20
N VAL A 234 -11.25 12.36 16.36
CA VAL A 234 -11.70 11.02 16.75
C VAL A 234 -10.72 9.99 16.23
N ALA A 235 -9.87 9.50 17.13
CA ALA A 235 -8.97 8.37 16.86
C ALA A 235 -9.69 7.07 17.20
N LEU A 236 -9.81 6.17 16.22
CA LEU A 236 -10.38 4.84 16.38
C LEU A 236 -9.32 3.76 16.14
N PRO A 237 -9.53 2.54 16.64
CA PRO A 237 -8.63 1.42 16.34
C PRO A 237 -8.43 1.22 14.84
N ASP A 238 -7.22 0.83 14.42
CA ASP A 238 -6.94 0.53 13.00
C ASP A 238 -7.90 -0.55 12.48
N HIS A 239 -8.37 -0.38 11.24
CA HIS A 239 -9.39 -1.22 10.60
C HIS A 239 -10.77 -1.22 11.28
N TYR A 240 -11.14 -0.18 12.02
CA TYR A 240 -12.48 -0.05 12.62
C TYR A 240 -13.58 -0.25 11.58
N ASP A 241 -14.68 -0.92 11.94
CA ASP A 241 -15.70 -1.38 10.97
C ASP A 241 -16.82 -0.36 10.70
N PHE A 242 -16.94 0.70 11.48
CA PHE A 242 -17.95 1.77 11.39
C PHE A 242 -19.43 1.34 11.41
N ASN A 243 -19.77 0.06 11.58
CA ASN A 243 -21.16 -0.40 11.49
C ASN A 243 -22.08 0.21 12.55
N SER A 244 -21.57 0.40 13.77
CA SER A 244 -22.28 0.99 14.89
C SER A 244 -21.83 2.42 15.21
N TRP A 245 -20.88 2.96 14.42
CA TRP A 245 -20.34 4.27 14.70
C TRP A 245 -21.39 5.37 14.41
N LYS A 246 -21.54 6.26 15.36
CA LYS A 246 -22.28 7.52 15.23
C LYS A 246 -21.37 8.65 15.62
N CYS A 247 -21.44 9.76 14.92
CA CYS A 247 -20.70 10.94 15.31
C CYS A 247 -21.09 11.34 16.75
N PRO A 248 -20.15 11.38 17.69
CA PRO A 248 -20.47 11.69 19.10
C PRO A 248 -20.84 13.16 19.30
N PHE A 249 -20.67 14.02 18.30
CA PHE A 249 -20.89 15.46 18.36
C PHE A 249 -22.19 15.82 17.62
N HIS A 250 -23.07 16.58 18.27
CA HIS A 250 -24.40 16.94 17.77
C HIS A 250 -24.41 18.28 17.00
N GLU A 251 -23.25 18.89 16.76
CA GLU A 251 -23.14 20.24 16.24
C GLU A 251 -23.37 20.34 14.71
N GLY A 252 -23.68 19.22 14.04
CA GLY A 252 -23.86 19.21 12.58
C GLY A 252 -22.60 19.53 11.76
N LEU A 253 -21.41 19.46 12.40
CA LEU A 253 -20.13 19.75 11.77
C LEU A 253 -19.79 18.72 10.69
N PRO A 254 -19.18 19.15 9.55
CA PRO A 254 -18.74 18.21 8.54
C PRO A 254 -17.65 17.27 9.10
N VAL A 255 -17.77 15.99 8.77
CA VAL A 255 -16.78 14.96 9.13
C VAL A 255 -15.76 14.83 8.01
N ILE A 256 -14.47 14.89 8.37
CA ILE A 256 -13.35 14.68 7.44
C ILE A 256 -12.53 13.46 7.92
N CYS A 257 -12.17 12.58 6.99
CA CYS A 257 -11.49 11.32 7.31
C CYS A 257 -10.43 10.96 6.25
N THR A 258 -9.72 9.84 6.47
CA THR A 258 -8.81 9.28 5.46
C THR A 258 -9.59 8.56 4.35
N GLU A 259 -9.00 8.39 3.16
CA GLU A 259 -9.61 7.59 2.08
C GLU A 259 -9.83 6.13 2.51
N LYS A 260 -8.91 5.55 3.30
CA LYS A 260 -9.03 4.18 3.83
C LYS A 260 -10.30 4.04 4.66
N ASP A 261 -10.57 5.01 5.53
CA ASP A 261 -11.76 5.00 6.39
C ASP A 261 -13.03 5.28 5.62
N ALA A 262 -12.96 6.20 4.65
CA ALA A 262 -14.08 6.60 3.83
C ALA A 262 -14.72 5.43 3.07
N VAL A 263 -13.93 4.46 2.60
CA VAL A 263 -14.43 3.26 1.91
C VAL A 263 -15.50 2.53 2.73
N LYS A 264 -15.34 2.52 4.06
CA LYS A 264 -16.30 1.93 5.01
C LYS A 264 -17.34 2.95 5.50
N LEU A 265 -16.87 4.15 5.84
CA LEU A 265 -17.70 5.19 6.45
C LEU A 265 -18.81 5.66 5.50
N TRP A 266 -18.56 5.77 4.21
CA TRP A 266 -19.56 6.17 3.20
C TRP A 266 -20.74 5.22 3.08
N GLN A 267 -20.63 3.98 3.51
CA GLN A 267 -21.77 3.06 3.58
C GLN A 267 -22.84 3.51 4.60
N ARG A 268 -22.46 4.37 5.56
CA ARG A 268 -23.31 4.87 6.65
C ARG A 268 -23.45 6.38 6.65
N GLN A 269 -22.41 7.07 6.27
CA GLN A 269 -22.28 8.53 6.32
C GLN A 269 -21.76 9.05 4.98
N THR A 270 -22.66 9.11 4.00
CA THR A 270 -22.33 9.52 2.62
C THR A 270 -21.81 10.96 2.51
N GLN A 271 -22.09 11.82 3.52
CA GLN A 271 -21.63 13.19 3.57
C GLN A 271 -20.19 13.36 4.08
N ALA A 272 -19.58 12.32 4.65
CA ALA A 272 -18.20 12.38 5.11
C ALA A 272 -17.26 12.73 3.94
N LEU A 273 -16.25 13.54 4.23
CA LEU A 273 -15.26 14.00 3.29
C LEU A 273 -13.96 13.21 3.48
N ALA A 274 -13.42 12.62 2.43
CA ALA A 274 -12.15 11.90 2.47
C ALA A 274 -11.02 12.74 1.90
N VAL A 275 -9.92 12.92 2.63
CA VAL A 275 -8.75 13.61 2.10
C VAL A 275 -7.72 12.60 1.60
N PRO A 276 -7.39 12.62 0.30
CA PRO A 276 -6.39 11.74 -0.28
C PRO A 276 -5.00 12.00 0.30
N LEU A 277 -4.28 10.92 0.59
CA LEU A 277 -2.86 10.96 0.90
C LEU A 277 -2.07 10.85 -0.41
N VAL A 278 -1.41 11.93 -0.80
CA VAL A 278 -0.55 11.98 -1.97
C VAL A 278 0.85 11.51 -1.59
N VAL A 279 1.30 10.47 -2.23
CA VAL A 279 2.64 9.91 -2.10
C VAL A 279 3.45 10.26 -3.33
N ARG A 280 4.59 10.90 -3.15
CA ARG A 280 5.57 11.18 -4.20
C ARG A 280 6.81 10.34 -3.95
N LEU A 281 7.08 9.46 -4.90
CA LEU A 281 8.28 8.63 -4.95
C LEU A 281 9.43 9.42 -5.57
N GLU A 282 10.64 9.26 -5.05
CA GLU A 282 11.83 9.92 -5.60
C GLU A 282 12.09 9.44 -7.04
N PRO A 283 12.53 10.33 -7.95
CA PRO A 283 12.88 9.95 -9.33
C PRO A 283 13.91 8.84 -9.42
N GLU A 284 14.88 8.85 -8.52
CA GLU A 284 15.96 7.86 -8.42
C GLU A 284 15.41 6.48 -8.06
N PHE A 285 14.41 6.43 -7.17
CA PHE A 285 13.69 5.20 -6.83
C PHE A 285 12.93 4.65 -8.05
N LEU A 286 12.20 5.52 -8.74
CA LEU A 286 11.45 5.14 -9.94
C LEU A 286 12.39 4.63 -11.03
N SER A 287 13.51 5.30 -11.24
CA SER A 287 14.57 4.87 -12.20
C SER A 287 15.16 3.50 -11.83
N ALA A 288 15.34 3.20 -10.54
CA ALA A 288 15.80 1.89 -10.09
C ALA A 288 14.75 0.79 -10.39
N VAL A 289 13.47 1.07 -10.14
CA VAL A 289 12.37 0.15 -10.49
C VAL A 289 12.34 -0.11 -12.00
N ASP A 290 12.36 0.94 -12.81
CA ASP A 290 12.30 0.84 -14.28
C ASP A 290 13.50 0.08 -14.84
N SER A 291 14.70 0.33 -14.31
CA SER A 291 15.95 -0.37 -14.70
C SER A 291 15.85 -1.87 -14.40
N THR A 292 15.27 -2.25 -13.25
CA THR A 292 15.09 -3.65 -12.88
C THR A 292 14.12 -4.34 -13.83
N LEU A 293 12.97 -3.70 -14.11
CA LEU A 293 11.98 -4.24 -15.05
C LEU A 293 12.53 -4.38 -16.47
N THR A 294 13.31 -3.42 -16.94
CA THR A 294 13.94 -3.47 -18.27
C THR A 294 14.92 -4.66 -18.39
N LYS A 295 15.74 -4.91 -17.36
CA LYS A 295 16.66 -6.07 -17.32
C LYS A 295 15.92 -7.41 -17.38
N LEU A 296 14.70 -7.46 -16.83
CA LEU A 296 13.86 -8.66 -16.83
C LEU A 296 13.18 -8.91 -18.18
N SER A 297 12.77 -7.83 -18.86
CA SER A 297 12.12 -7.90 -20.17
C SER A 297 13.07 -8.32 -21.29
N PHE A 298 14.40 -8.12 -21.13
CA PHE A 298 15.44 -8.46 -22.09
C PHE A 298 16.55 -9.33 -21.46
N PRO A 299 16.27 -10.61 -21.09
CA PRO A 299 17.28 -11.47 -20.48
C PRO A 299 18.45 -11.84 -21.38
N HIS A 300 18.37 -11.57 -22.69
CA HIS A 300 19.45 -11.79 -23.67
C HIS A 300 19.51 -10.60 -24.61
N GLY A 301 20.55 -9.78 -24.45
CA GLY A 301 20.85 -8.70 -25.35
C GLY A 301 20.96 -9.20 -26.78
N HIS A 302 20.01 -8.85 -27.63
CA HIS A 302 20.26 -8.82 -29.06
C HIS A 302 21.18 -7.63 -29.30
N SER A 303 22.48 -7.91 -29.39
CA SER A 303 23.43 -7.04 -30.03
C SER A 303 22.94 -6.79 -31.45
N THR A 304 22.35 -5.62 -31.70
CA THR A 304 22.17 -5.14 -33.07
C THR A 304 23.53 -4.72 -33.57
N ALA A 305 24.13 -5.57 -34.41
CA ALA A 305 25.25 -5.21 -35.28
C ALA A 305 24.75 -4.24 -36.35
#